data_a4bd9cf19b6a90d07f5d61461f95e50c
#
_entry.id   a4bd9cf19b6a90d07f5d61461f95e50c
#
_cell.length_a   1.000
_cell.length_b   1.000
_cell.length_c   1.000
_cell.angle_alpha   90.00
_cell.angle_beta   90.00
_cell.angle_gamma   90.00
#
_symmetry.space_group_name_H-M   'P 1'
#
loop_
_entity.id
_entity.type
_entity.pdbx_description
1 polymer ?
#
loop_
_entity_poly.entity_id
_entity_poly.type
_entity_poly.pdbx_seq_one_letter_code
_entity_poly.pdbx_strand_id
1 'polypeptide(L)'
;MTLARIRRALSPKKALTTAAVAAATAGIALSATPAHAAPMASEAQAQAIAKRMIPNAAQYNAFSKIVEHESGWDVDATNPSSGAYGLVQALPGSKMATAGSDWKTNAATQIEWGLDYMNSRYGSPVGAWNFWQANGWY
;
A
#
# COMPACT_ATOMS: atom_id res chain seq x y z
N MET A 1 21.73 -33.04 4.44
CA MET A 1 21.47 -32.59 4.41
C MET A 1 20.55 -31.99 4.33
N THR A 2 20.44 -31.55 4.37
CA THR A 2 19.76 -30.92 4.07
C THR A 2 18.55 -31.02 4.17
N LEU A 3 18.19 -31.47 4.34
CA LEU A 3 17.12 -31.63 4.42
C LEU A 3 16.48 -31.35 5.39
N ALA A 4 16.83 -31.51 5.94
CA ALA A 4 16.23 -31.39 7.03
C ALA A 4 15.76 -30.13 7.26
N ARG A 5 16.20 -29.56 7.04
CA ARG A 5 15.82 -28.41 7.08
C ARG A 5 14.64 -28.15 6.73
N ILE A 6 14.33 -28.60 6.31
CA ILE A 6 13.30 -28.34 5.83
C ILE A 6 12.27 -28.35 6.58
N ARG A 7 12.21 -28.84 7.28
CA ARG A 7 11.23 -28.87 7.87
C ARG A 7 10.91 -28.00 8.61
N ARG A 8 11.42 -27.47 8.64
CA ARG A 8 11.05 -26.64 9.17
C ARG A 8 10.31 -25.89 8.92
N ALA A 9 10.44 -26.00 8.40
CA ALA A 9 9.84 -25.35 8.05
C ALA A 9 8.76 -25.32 8.13
N LEU A 10 8.64 -25.72 8.29
CA LEU A 10 7.72 -25.53 8.28
C LEU A 10 6.92 -25.26 8.80
N SER A 11 7.26 -25.32 9.11
CA SER A 11 6.70 -24.97 9.44
C SER A 11 5.67 -24.63 9.68
N PRO A 12 5.66 -24.78 9.76
CA PRO A 12 4.82 -24.43 9.83
C PRO A 12 3.92 -24.05 10.33
N LYS A 13 4.26 -23.96 10.62
CA LYS A 13 3.76 -23.57 10.93
C LYS A 13 2.98 -22.96 11.00
N LYS A 14 3.27 -22.82 10.89
CA LYS A 14 2.90 -22.23 10.70
C LYS A 14 1.93 -22.14 10.58
N ALA A 15 2.05 -22.53 10.74
CA ALA A 15 1.50 -22.35 10.41
C ALA A 15 0.59 -22.26 10.74
N LEU A 16 0.49 -22.23 11.21
CA LEU A 16 -0.12 -21.98 11.36
C LEU A 16 -0.85 -21.46 11.59
N THR A 17 -0.65 -21.43 11.80
CA THR A 17 -1.05 -20.82 11.81
C THR A 17 -1.90 -20.48 11.75
N THR A 18 -1.92 -20.69 11.93
CA THR A 18 -2.48 -20.27 11.75
C THR A 18 -3.37 -20.17 11.80
N ALA A 19 -3.40 -20.52 12.17
CA ALA A 19 -3.98 -20.37 12.13
C ALA A 19 -4.78 -20.08 12.35
N ALA A 20 -4.84 -20.24 12.74
CA ALA A 20 -5.38 -19.92 12.81
C ALA A 20 -6.12 -19.48 12.98
N VAL A 21 -6.14 -19.51 13.18
CA VAL A 21 -6.65 -19.01 13.15
C VAL A 21 -7.57 -18.87 13.20
N ALA A 22 -7.61 -19.14 13.51
CA ALA A 22 -8.29 -18.99 13.42
C ALA A 22 -9.20 -18.83 13.55
N ALA A 23 -9.31 -19.04 13.91
CA ALA A 23 -9.96 -18.86 13.89
C ALA A 23 -10.78 -18.52 14.07
N ALA A 24 -10.85 -18.67 14.41
CA ALA A 24 -11.44 -18.37 14.47
C ALA A 24 -12.27 -17.97 14.59
N THR A 25 -12.32 -18.06 14.89
CA THR A 25 -12.97 -17.70 14.88
C THR A 25 -13.78 -17.26 14.66
N ALA A 26 -13.90 -17.40 14.89
CA ALA A 26 -14.53 -17.04 14.61
C ALA A 26 -15.41 -16.59 14.40
N GLY A 27 -15.71 -16.62 14.51
CA GLY A 27 -16.34 -16.17 14.18
C GLY A 27 -17.04 -15.52 14.36
N ILE A 28 -16.91 -15.40 14.88
CA ILE A 28 -17.44 -14.76 15.04
C ILE A 28 -17.74 -13.84 14.87
N ALA A 29 -17.71 -13.74 15.01
CA ALA A 29 -17.92 -12.96 14.72
C ALA A 29 -18.34 -12.37 14.13
N LEU A 30 -18.47 -12.32 14.13
CA LEU A 30 -18.71 -11.74 13.49
C LEU A 30 -19.35 -11.06 13.16
N SER A 31 -19.43 -11.19 13.44
CA SER A 31 -19.99 -10.64 13.11
C SER A 31 -20.18 -9.60 13.10
N ALA A 32 -20.16 -9.33 13.51
CA ALA A 32 -20.38 -8.31 13.47
C ALA A 32 -19.73 -7.40 13.11
N THR A 33 -19.25 -7.22 13.08
CA THR A 33 -18.70 -6.42 12.73
C THR A 33 -18.70 -5.95 11.72
N PRO A 34 -18.98 -6.06 11.41
CA PRO A 34 -18.88 -5.67 10.36
C PRO A 34 -19.10 -4.70 9.77
N ALA A 35 -19.70 -4.47 9.71
CA ALA A 35 -19.97 -3.33 8.99
C ALA A 35 -18.98 -2.28 9.03
N HIS A 36 -18.02 -2.38 9.77
CA HIS A 36 -17.05 -1.39 9.66
C HIS A 36 -15.97 -1.80 8.72
N ALA A 37 -15.23 -0.86 8.32
CA ALA A 37 -14.22 -1.02 7.31
C ALA A 37 -13.20 -2.04 7.74
N ALA A 38 -12.64 -2.70 6.78
CA ALA A 38 -11.48 -3.52 7.00
C ALA A 38 -10.35 -2.65 7.52
N PRO A 39 -9.43 -3.21 8.29
CA PRO A 39 -8.26 -2.47 8.71
C PRO A 39 -7.49 -1.96 7.52
N MET A 40 -6.86 -0.81 7.67
CA MET A 40 -5.99 -0.28 6.63
C MET A 40 -4.80 -1.18 6.42
N ALA A 41 -4.32 -1.22 5.19
CA ALA A 41 -3.16 -2.02 4.86
C ALA A 41 -1.94 -1.55 5.64
N SER A 42 -1.14 -2.50 6.10
CA SER A 42 0.17 -2.20 6.66
C SER A 42 1.12 -1.76 5.54
N GLU A 43 2.28 -1.25 5.92
CA GLU A 43 3.30 -0.89 4.94
C GLU A 43 3.58 -2.04 3.98
N ALA A 44 3.83 -3.24 4.53
CA ALA A 44 4.15 -4.39 3.70
C ALA A 44 3.01 -4.77 2.78
N GLN A 45 1.78 -4.67 3.28
CA GLN A 45 0.61 -4.97 2.46
C GLN A 45 0.44 -3.95 1.35
N ALA A 46 0.63 -2.68 1.65
CA ALA A 46 0.53 -1.62 0.65
C ALA A 46 1.60 -1.79 -0.43
N GLN A 47 2.82 -2.13 -0.02
CA GLN A 47 3.91 -2.40 -0.97
C GLN A 47 3.57 -3.58 -1.87
N ALA A 48 3.01 -4.65 -1.30
CA ALA A 48 2.64 -5.83 -2.08
C ALA A 48 1.54 -5.50 -3.09
N ILE A 49 0.57 -4.69 -2.69
CA ILE A 49 -0.48 -4.25 -3.59
C ILE A 49 0.12 -3.45 -4.75
N ALA A 50 1.00 -2.50 -4.44
CA ALA A 50 1.64 -1.68 -5.47
C ALA A 50 2.46 -2.54 -6.42
N LYS A 51 3.15 -3.52 -5.90
CA LYS A 51 3.99 -4.37 -6.74
C LYS A 51 3.16 -5.17 -7.74
N ARG A 52 1.97 -5.61 -7.33
CA ARG A 52 1.07 -6.29 -8.25
C ARG A 52 0.49 -5.35 -9.30
N MET A 53 0.25 -4.09 -8.91
CA MET A 53 -0.31 -3.10 -9.82
C MET A 53 0.73 -2.54 -10.78
N ILE A 54 2.01 -2.61 -10.41
CA ILE A 54 3.10 -2.07 -11.22
C ILE A 54 4.10 -3.21 -11.47
N PRO A 55 3.82 -4.08 -12.44
CA PRO A 55 4.67 -5.26 -12.67
C PRO A 55 6.06 -4.93 -13.22
N ASN A 56 6.23 -3.77 -13.82
CA ASN A 56 7.55 -3.36 -14.30
C ASN A 56 8.43 -2.94 -13.12
N ALA A 57 9.56 -3.61 -12.92
CA ALA A 57 10.39 -3.40 -11.75
C ALA A 57 10.93 -1.98 -11.64
N ALA A 58 11.35 -1.39 -12.76
CA ALA A 58 11.89 -0.03 -12.74
C ALA A 58 10.81 0.98 -12.34
N GLN A 59 9.60 0.79 -12.85
CA GLN A 59 8.50 1.69 -12.51
C GLN A 59 8.07 1.50 -11.06
N TYR A 60 8.00 0.25 -10.58
CA TYR A 60 7.68 0.00 -9.19
C TYR A 60 8.72 0.63 -8.27
N ASN A 61 10.00 0.45 -8.59
CA ASN A 61 11.06 1.00 -7.73
C ASN A 61 10.95 2.53 -7.64
N ALA A 62 10.67 3.18 -8.75
CA ALA A 62 10.52 4.64 -8.76
C ALA A 62 9.31 5.06 -7.94
N PHE A 63 8.17 4.39 -8.14
CA PHE A 63 6.95 4.64 -7.37
C PHE A 63 7.22 4.45 -5.89
N SER A 64 7.90 3.36 -5.55
CA SER A 64 8.20 3.03 -4.16
C SER A 64 9.04 4.11 -3.48
N LYS A 65 10.03 4.65 -4.19
CA LYS A 65 10.88 5.69 -3.63
C LYS A 65 10.07 6.95 -3.33
N ILE A 66 9.19 7.32 -4.23
CA ILE A 66 8.34 8.49 -4.00
C ILE A 66 7.44 8.26 -2.78
N VAL A 67 6.76 7.12 -2.73
CA VAL A 67 5.84 6.82 -1.62
C VAL A 67 6.60 6.78 -0.29
N GLU A 68 7.79 6.21 -0.31
CA GLU A 68 8.60 6.15 0.90
C GLU A 68 8.92 7.55 1.42
N HIS A 69 9.30 8.47 0.54
CA HIS A 69 9.60 9.83 0.93
C HIS A 69 8.34 10.62 1.32
N GLU A 70 7.22 10.34 0.67
CA GLU A 70 6.00 11.11 0.92
C GLU A 70 5.27 10.68 2.19
N SER A 71 5.17 9.39 2.43
CA SER A 71 4.32 8.88 3.52
C SER A 71 4.96 7.76 4.33
N GLY A 72 6.10 7.22 3.89
CA GLY A 72 6.64 6.02 4.51
C GLY A 72 5.72 4.82 4.35
N TRP A 73 4.92 4.80 3.28
CA TRP A 73 3.93 3.74 3.00
C TRP A 73 2.79 3.70 4.02
N ASP A 74 2.49 4.84 4.61
CA ASP A 74 1.40 4.95 5.59
C ASP A 74 0.14 5.42 4.86
N VAL A 75 -0.89 4.57 4.85
CA VAL A 75 -2.12 4.81 4.08
C VAL A 75 -2.87 6.04 4.58
N ASP A 76 -2.78 6.37 5.86
CA ASP A 76 -3.49 7.53 6.39
C ASP A 76 -2.54 8.66 6.84
N ALA A 77 -1.32 8.66 6.32
CA ALA A 77 -0.38 9.75 6.62
C ALA A 77 -1.02 11.09 6.24
N THR A 78 -0.95 12.04 7.15
CA THR A 78 -1.53 13.35 6.95
C THR A 78 -0.49 14.41 7.29
N ASN A 79 -0.22 15.31 6.36
CA ASN A 79 0.69 16.42 6.61
C ASN A 79 -0.06 17.48 7.43
N PRO A 80 0.38 17.78 8.65
CA PRO A 80 -0.38 18.71 9.51
C PRO A 80 -0.40 20.13 8.99
N SER A 81 0.55 20.51 8.14
CA SER A 81 0.60 21.86 7.60
C SER A 81 -0.27 22.05 6.38
N SER A 82 -0.23 21.09 5.45
CA SER A 82 -0.91 21.23 4.16
C SER A 82 -2.20 20.44 4.07
N GLY A 83 -2.33 19.37 4.86
CA GLY A 83 -3.45 18.44 4.75
C GLY A 83 -3.26 17.39 3.67
N ALA A 84 -2.08 17.34 3.05
CA ALA A 84 -1.78 16.29 2.08
C ALA A 84 -2.00 14.92 2.74
N TYR A 85 -2.56 13.97 1.97
CA TYR A 85 -3.06 12.74 2.58
C TYR A 85 -2.64 11.51 1.80
N GLY A 86 -2.36 10.44 2.57
CA GLY A 86 -2.22 9.09 2.07
C GLY A 86 -0.84 8.76 1.55
N LEU A 87 -0.75 7.62 0.88
CA LEU A 87 0.51 7.05 0.39
C LEU A 87 1.27 8.04 -0.48
N VAL A 88 0.57 8.75 -1.35
CA VAL A 88 1.20 9.64 -2.32
C VAL A 88 1.06 11.12 -1.94
N GLN A 89 0.48 11.39 -0.77
CA GLN A 89 0.31 12.74 -0.26
C GLN A 89 -0.42 13.65 -1.24
N ALA A 90 -1.59 13.18 -1.69
CA ALA A 90 -2.45 13.97 -2.57
C ALA A 90 -2.93 15.24 -1.85
N LEU A 91 -2.99 16.35 -2.59
CA LEU A 91 -3.36 17.63 -2.00
C LEU A 91 -4.36 18.35 -2.91
N PRO A 92 -5.60 18.51 -2.50
CA PRO A 92 -6.18 17.88 -1.32
C PRO A 92 -6.37 16.37 -1.51
N GLY A 93 -6.42 15.66 -0.39
CA GLY A 93 -6.59 14.20 -0.45
C GLY A 93 -7.83 13.78 -1.21
N SER A 94 -8.89 14.59 -1.16
CA SER A 94 -10.15 14.28 -1.82
C SER A 94 -10.03 14.15 -3.33
N LYS A 95 -8.95 14.59 -3.94
CA LYS A 95 -8.70 14.35 -5.37
C LYS A 95 -8.70 12.86 -5.67
N MET A 96 -8.29 12.04 -4.72
CA MET A 96 -8.23 10.59 -4.91
C MET A 96 -9.61 9.95 -5.04
N ALA A 97 -10.68 10.70 -4.76
CA ALA A 97 -12.04 10.19 -4.94
C ALA A 97 -12.35 9.86 -6.39
N THR A 98 -11.60 10.40 -7.34
CA THR A 98 -11.78 10.05 -8.75
C THR A 98 -11.39 8.61 -9.04
N ALA A 99 -10.54 8.01 -8.20
CA ALA A 99 -10.14 6.61 -8.35
C ALA A 99 -11.06 5.68 -7.55
N GLY A 100 -11.75 6.19 -6.55
CA GLY A 100 -12.66 5.39 -5.76
C GLY A 100 -13.12 6.15 -4.53
N SER A 101 -14.38 5.92 -4.12
CA SER A 101 -14.95 6.61 -2.97
C SER A 101 -14.29 6.20 -1.65
N ASP A 102 -13.59 5.06 -1.64
CA ASP A 102 -12.90 4.53 -0.47
C ASP A 102 -11.46 4.99 -0.36
N TRP A 103 -11.12 6.09 -0.99
CA TRP A 103 -9.74 6.57 -1.09
C TRP A 103 -9.06 6.81 0.27
N LYS A 104 -9.84 7.09 1.30
CA LYS A 104 -9.25 7.38 2.61
C LYS A 104 -8.61 6.16 3.25
N THR A 105 -9.11 4.99 2.95
CA THR A 105 -8.71 3.77 3.68
C THR A 105 -8.20 2.67 2.80
N ASN A 106 -8.33 2.80 1.48
CA ASN A 106 -7.98 1.72 0.56
C ASN A 106 -6.67 2.03 -0.17
N ALA A 107 -5.63 1.27 0.17
CA ALA A 107 -4.30 1.45 -0.43
C ALA A 107 -4.35 1.32 -1.94
N ALA A 108 -5.11 0.35 -2.47
CA ALA A 108 -5.17 0.14 -3.92
C ALA A 108 -5.73 1.37 -4.64
N THR A 109 -6.76 1.98 -4.07
CA THR A 109 -7.36 3.18 -4.64
C THR A 109 -6.36 4.33 -4.66
N GLN A 110 -5.61 4.49 -3.58
CA GLN A 110 -4.59 5.54 -3.51
C GLN A 110 -3.46 5.30 -4.51
N ILE A 111 -3.06 4.04 -4.66
CA ILE A 111 -2.00 3.68 -5.60
C ILE A 111 -2.47 3.93 -7.03
N GLU A 112 -3.70 3.58 -7.33
CA GLU A 112 -4.27 3.82 -8.67
C GLU A 112 -4.25 5.31 -8.99
N TRP A 113 -4.71 6.12 -8.06
CA TRP A 113 -4.71 7.57 -8.28
C TRP A 113 -3.29 8.10 -8.47
N GLY A 114 -2.36 7.62 -7.65
CA GLY A 114 -0.96 8.06 -7.72
C GLY A 114 -0.32 7.70 -9.04
N LEU A 115 -0.59 6.49 -9.54
CA LEU A 115 -0.10 6.06 -10.84
C LEU A 115 -0.64 6.93 -11.96
N ASP A 116 -1.95 7.20 -11.93
CA ASP A 116 -2.57 8.05 -12.95
C ASP A 116 -1.97 9.45 -12.91
N TYR A 117 -1.75 9.98 -11.72
CA TYR A 117 -1.14 11.28 -11.55
C TYR A 117 0.27 11.32 -12.15
N MET A 118 1.09 10.35 -11.79
CA MET A 118 2.48 10.30 -12.28
C MET A 118 2.54 10.10 -13.78
N ASN A 119 1.67 9.25 -14.31
CA ASN A 119 1.63 9.01 -15.75
C ASN A 119 1.18 10.26 -16.51
N SER A 120 0.19 10.96 -15.97
CA SER A 120 -0.35 12.15 -16.62
C SER A 120 0.63 13.32 -16.62
N ARG A 121 1.31 13.53 -15.51
CA ARG A 121 2.16 14.71 -15.35
C ARG A 121 3.60 14.47 -15.78
N TYR A 122 4.10 13.26 -15.59
CA TYR A 122 5.51 12.97 -15.80
C TYR A 122 5.76 11.84 -16.77
N GLY A 123 4.71 11.28 -17.33
CA GLY A 123 4.79 10.20 -18.28
C GLY A 123 4.94 8.82 -17.65
N SER A 124 5.45 8.74 -16.44
CA SER A 124 5.68 7.47 -15.74
C SER A 124 6.14 7.72 -14.32
N PRO A 125 6.09 6.69 -13.45
CA PRO A 125 6.72 6.80 -12.13
C PRO A 125 8.21 7.13 -12.19
N VAL A 126 8.93 6.58 -13.16
CA VAL A 126 10.36 6.92 -13.34
C VAL A 126 10.51 8.41 -13.64
N GLY A 127 9.66 8.95 -14.51
CA GLY A 127 9.67 10.38 -14.79
C GLY A 127 9.37 11.21 -13.57
N ALA A 128 8.40 10.78 -12.78
CA ALA A 128 8.03 11.47 -11.53
C ALA A 128 9.17 11.45 -10.54
N TRP A 129 9.85 10.30 -10.41
CA TRP A 129 10.97 10.18 -9.48
C TRP A 129 12.14 11.07 -9.92
N ASN A 130 12.41 11.14 -11.21
CA ASN A 130 13.45 12.03 -11.72
C ASN A 130 13.14 13.49 -11.37
N PHE A 131 11.86 13.88 -11.53
CA PHE A 131 11.43 15.23 -11.15
C PHE A 131 11.59 15.44 -9.66
N TRP A 132 11.18 14.45 -8.86
CA TRP A 132 11.27 14.55 -7.40
C TRP A 132 12.72 14.74 -6.94
N GLN A 133 13.64 14.00 -7.54
CA GLN A 133 15.07 14.11 -7.18
C GLN A 133 15.62 15.49 -7.44
N ALA A 134 15.13 16.13 -8.49
CA ALA A 134 15.60 17.46 -8.86
C ALA A 134 14.95 18.57 -8.05
N ASN A 135 13.73 18.34 -7.56
CA ASN A 135 12.90 19.42 -6.99
C ASN A 135 12.46 19.19 -5.55
N GLY A 136 12.47 17.95 -5.08
CA GLY A 136 12.01 17.63 -3.72
C GLY A 136 10.50 17.52 -3.58
N TRP A 137 9.77 17.50 -4.70
CA TRP A 137 8.32 17.34 -4.74
C TRP A 137 7.92 16.84 -6.12
N TYR A 138 6.63 16.53 -6.29
CA TYR A 138 6.16 16.13 -7.61
C TYR A 138 4.68 16.46 -7.81
#